data_8275e457e9f7fe88cc94216f98d47b98
#
_entry.id   8275e457e9f7fe88cc94216f98d47b98
#
_cell.length_a   1.000
_cell.length_b   1.000
_cell.length_c   1.000
_cell.angle_alpha   90.00
_cell.angle_beta   90.00
_cell.angle_gamma   90.00
#
_symmetry.space_group_name_H-M   'P 1'
#
loop_
_entity.id
_entity.type
_entity.pdbx_description
1 polymer ?
#
loop_
_entity_poly.entity_id
_entity_poly.type
_entity_poly.pdbx_seq_one_letter_code
_entity_poly.pdbx_strand_id
1 'polypeptide(L)'
;MMRNKALMICAMSVLLLTGCTEKHILNSTGPAEPVFETQQGIVLDWDQIGNDMDEEFVNNEEYPMALSVNYSVDQKNNNIDLTLIVKDGTTPDEAVVFANAAVRYIGDEAAMQDFSFEKSSDTSYGGFFKDYDLHVIVMPDYRMKEEQYWLVDMDIPKGSDEKIVPKEGAVITEATAEDQEEDTESTESDQ
;
A
#
# COMPACT_ATOMS: atom_id res chain seq x y z
N MET A 1 52.41 -61.53 -7.93
CA MET A 1 53.05 -60.22 -7.82
C MET A 1 51.96 -59.13 -7.60
N MET A 2 51.34 -59.18 -6.46
CA MET A 2 50.27 -58.31 -6.01
C MET A 2 50.51 -57.90 -4.56
N ARG A 3 51.15 -56.80 -4.32
CA ARG A 3 51.30 -56.25 -2.95
C ARG A 3 52.04 -54.95 -3.06
N ASN A 4 51.42 -53.86 -3.40
CA ASN A 4 51.91 -52.48 -3.12
C ASN A 4 50.95 -51.39 -3.58
N LYS A 5 49.64 -51.71 -3.77
CA LYS A 5 48.62 -50.65 -4.12
C LYS A 5 47.68 -50.23 -2.99
N ALA A 6 47.86 -50.82 -1.77
CA ALA A 6 46.98 -50.60 -0.64
C ALA A 6 47.46 -49.54 0.38
N LEU A 7 48.64 -48.96 0.19
CA LEU A 7 49.29 -48.09 1.19
C LEU A 7 49.33 -46.60 0.82
N MET A 8 48.70 -46.23 -0.29
CA MET A 8 48.74 -44.84 -0.76
C MET A 8 47.39 -44.09 -0.64
N ILE A 9 46.36 -44.73 -0.08
CA ILE A 9 45.02 -44.13 0.06
C ILE A 9 44.74 -43.60 1.49
N CYS A 10 45.57 -43.91 2.48
CA CYS A 10 45.39 -43.45 3.86
C CYS A 10 46.08 -42.13 4.23
N ALA A 11 46.82 -41.49 3.32
CA ALA A 11 47.59 -40.28 3.65
C ALA A 11 46.92 -38.97 3.23
N MET A 12 45.66 -39.00 2.69
CA MET A 12 45.01 -37.82 2.13
C MET A 12 43.76 -37.40 2.87
N SER A 13 43.47 -37.94 4.05
CA SER A 13 42.21 -37.69 4.77
C SER A 13 42.37 -36.91 6.09
N VAL A 14 43.49 -36.27 6.37
CA VAL A 14 43.73 -35.63 7.71
C VAL A 14 43.91 -34.11 7.63
N LEU A 15 43.64 -33.46 6.50
CA LEU A 15 43.93 -32.02 6.33
C LEU A 15 42.70 -31.11 6.15
N LEU A 16 41.52 -31.50 6.64
CA LEU A 16 40.32 -30.64 6.53
C LEU A 16 39.59 -30.39 7.87
N LEU A 17 40.31 -30.31 9.00
CA LEU A 17 39.67 -29.94 10.28
C LEU A 17 40.48 -28.88 11.03
N THR A 18 40.81 -27.77 10.38
CA THR A 18 41.14 -26.51 11.07
C THR A 18 40.05 -25.50 10.77
N GLY A 19 38.83 -25.75 11.24
CA GLY A 19 37.82 -24.74 11.41
C GLY A 19 38.26 -23.86 12.57
N CYS A 20 38.76 -22.66 12.28
CA CYS A 20 38.88 -21.60 13.25
C CYS A 20 37.50 -21.19 13.72
N THR A 21 37.06 -21.71 14.85
CA THR A 21 35.98 -21.10 15.60
C THR A 21 36.53 -19.89 16.35
N GLU A 22 36.53 -18.72 15.74
CA GLU A 22 36.64 -17.49 16.49
C GLU A 22 35.38 -17.38 17.37
N LYS A 23 35.58 -17.61 18.65
CA LYS A 23 34.58 -17.29 19.68
C LYS A 23 34.52 -15.76 19.80
N HIS A 24 33.62 -15.14 19.05
CA HIS A 24 33.15 -13.79 19.39
C HIS A 24 32.37 -13.89 20.69
N ILE A 25 33.06 -13.79 21.83
CA ILE A 25 32.44 -13.53 23.12
C ILE A 25 32.17 -12.04 23.12
N LEU A 26 30.97 -11.66 22.70
CA LEU A 26 30.44 -10.30 22.99
C LEU A 26 30.22 -10.25 24.48
N ASN A 27 31.08 -9.55 25.20
CA ASN A 27 30.82 -9.15 26.58
C ASN A 27 29.70 -8.13 26.59
N SER A 28 28.44 -8.61 26.47
CA SER A 28 27.27 -7.82 26.67
C SER A 28 27.06 -7.58 28.16
N THR A 29 27.56 -6.50 28.68
CA THR A 29 27.28 -6.01 30.04
C THR A 29 26.14 -4.96 30.02
N GLY A 30 25.07 -5.22 29.33
CA GLY A 30 23.87 -4.41 29.30
C GLY A 30 22.74 -5.10 28.57
N PRO A 31 21.49 -4.77 28.82
CA PRO A 31 20.42 -5.20 27.93
C PRO A 31 20.76 -4.69 26.52
N ALA A 32 20.83 -5.60 25.53
CA ALA A 32 21.01 -5.24 24.16
C ALA A 32 19.76 -4.42 23.75
N GLU A 33 19.93 -3.13 23.67
CA GLU A 33 18.94 -2.33 22.94
C GLU A 33 18.99 -2.81 21.49
N PRO A 34 17.87 -3.19 20.90
CA PRO A 34 17.83 -3.53 19.49
C PRO A 34 18.29 -2.29 18.71
N VAL A 35 19.49 -2.35 18.15
CA VAL A 35 19.93 -1.35 17.19
C VAL A 35 19.15 -1.63 15.90
N PHE A 36 18.03 -0.96 15.73
CA PHE A 36 17.41 -0.85 14.45
C PHE A 36 18.33 0.04 13.60
N GLU A 37 19.18 -0.58 12.77
CA GLU A 37 19.80 0.16 11.69
C GLU A 37 18.66 0.61 10.78
N THR A 38 18.28 1.87 10.90
CA THR A 38 17.43 2.54 9.93
C THR A 38 18.14 2.39 8.59
N GLN A 39 17.62 1.54 7.72
CA GLN A 39 18.11 1.44 6.35
C GLN A 39 17.85 2.81 5.71
N GLN A 40 18.90 3.62 5.62
CA GLN A 40 18.81 4.87 4.87
C GLN A 40 18.66 4.52 3.39
N GLY A 41 17.55 4.93 2.80
CA GLY A 41 17.32 4.84 1.37
C GLY A 41 16.42 3.69 0.91
N ILE A 42 15.45 3.27 1.71
CA ILE A 42 14.35 2.44 1.20
C ILE A 42 13.62 3.27 0.13
N VAL A 43 13.51 2.70 -1.05
CA VAL A 43 12.70 3.26 -2.14
C VAL A 43 11.40 2.46 -2.14
N LEU A 44 10.28 3.15 -1.94
CA LEU A 44 8.97 2.52 -1.98
C LEU A 44 8.68 1.97 -3.38
N ASP A 45 8.20 0.75 -3.44
CA ASP A 45 7.71 0.12 -4.67
C ASP A 45 6.28 0.58 -4.93
N TRP A 46 6.17 1.65 -5.72
CA TRP A 46 4.88 2.25 -6.06
C TRP A 46 4.04 1.35 -6.97
N ASP A 47 4.68 0.59 -7.85
CA ASP A 47 3.96 -0.35 -8.73
C ASP A 47 3.28 -1.45 -7.90
N GLN A 48 3.94 -1.92 -6.83
CA GLN A 48 3.33 -2.85 -5.89
C GLN A 48 2.15 -2.21 -5.17
N ILE A 49 2.33 -1.01 -4.58
CA ILE A 49 1.24 -0.31 -3.87
C ILE A 49 0.00 -0.16 -4.78
N GLY A 50 0.20 0.18 -6.06
CA GLY A 50 -0.88 0.32 -7.02
C GLY A 50 -1.63 -0.98 -7.28
N ASN A 51 -0.91 -2.07 -7.50
CA ASN A 51 -1.54 -3.38 -7.71
C ASN A 51 -2.31 -3.84 -6.48
N ASP A 52 -1.74 -3.65 -5.29
CA ASP A 52 -2.37 -4.04 -4.03
C ASP A 52 -3.63 -3.19 -3.76
N MET A 53 -3.63 -1.90 -4.13
CA MET A 53 -4.83 -1.05 -4.08
C MET A 53 -5.93 -1.51 -5.03
N ASP A 54 -5.58 -1.89 -6.26
CA ASP A 54 -6.56 -2.42 -7.21
C ASP A 54 -7.18 -3.73 -6.70
N GLU A 55 -6.37 -4.64 -6.12
CA GLU A 55 -6.87 -5.88 -5.53
C GLU A 55 -7.75 -5.64 -4.30
N GLU A 56 -7.44 -4.63 -3.48
CA GLU A 56 -8.18 -4.33 -2.26
C GLU A 56 -9.52 -3.64 -2.55
N PHE A 57 -9.58 -2.73 -3.52
CA PHE A 57 -10.74 -1.86 -3.68
C PHE A 57 -11.60 -2.16 -4.90
N VAL A 58 -11.00 -2.62 -6.01
CA VAL A 58 -11.74 -2.84 -7.26
C VAL A 58 -12.39 -4.22 -7.26
N ASN A 59 -13.69 -4.29 -7.55
CA ASN A 59 -14.50 -5.52 -7.49
C ASN A 59 -14.56 -6.15 -6.08
N ASN A 60 -14.43 -5.35 -5.04
CA ASN A 60 -14.57 -5.76 -3.65
C ASN A 60 -15.99 -5.46 -3.15
N GLU A 61 -16.62 -6.45 -2.48
CA GLU A 61 -17.98 -6.32 -1.93
C GLU A 61 -18.10 -5.21 -0.87
N GLU A 62 -16.98 -4.87 -0.20
CA GLU A 62 -16.93 -3.78 0.79
C GLU A 62 -16.99 -2.40 0.14
N TYR A 63 -16.49 -2.30 -1.10
CA TYR A 63 -16.46 -1.05 -1.88
C TYR A 63 -17.17 -1.21 -3.23
N PRO A 64 -18.46 -1.54 -3.25
CA PRO A 64 -19.19 -1.90 -4.48
C PRO A 64 -19.26 -0.74 -5.49
N MET A 65 -19.04 0.52 -5.02
CA MET A 65 -18.98 1.70 -5.86
C MET A 65 -17.65 1.89 -6.58
N ALA A 66 -16.57 1.25 -6.15
CA ALA A 66 -15.23 1.47 -6.68
C ALA A 66 -15.07 0.86 -8.07
N LEU A 67 -14.62 1.67 -9.05
CA LEU A 67 -14.31 1.23 -10.41
C LEU A 67 -12.82 1.25 -10.69
N SER A 68 -12.09 2.22 -10.14
CA SER A 68 -10.65 2.35 -10.37
C SER A 68 -10.01 3.20 -9.28
N VAL A 69 -8.76 2.86 -8.96
CA VAL A 69 -7.89 3.64 -8.09
C VAL A 69 -6.67 4.06 -8.90
N ASN A 70 -6.47 5.36 -9.03
CA ASN A 70 -5.33 5.91 -9.75
C ASN A 70 -4.59 6.88 -8.84
N TYR A 71 -3.27 6.85 -8.89
CA TYR A 71 -2.47 7.85 -8.21
C TYR A 71 -1.22 8.20 -9.01
N SER A 72 -0.68 9.37 -8.73
CA SER A 72 0.63 9.79 -9.21
C SER A 72 1.47 10.33 -8.07
N VAL A 73 2.77 10.08 -8.09
CA VAL A 73 3.70 10.50 -7.03
C VAL A 73 4.78 11.37 -7.62
N ASP A 74 4.82 12.62 -7.22
CA ASP A 74 5.94 13.52 -7.46
C ASP A 74 6.90 13.49 -6.26
N GLN A 75 7.85 12.55 -6.30
CA GLN A 75 8.85 12.40 -5.24
C GLN A 75 9.76 13.63 -5.08
N LYS A 76 9.90 14.45 -6.12
CA LYS A 76 10.74 15.64 -6.07
C LYS A 76 10.11 16.76 -5.24
N ASN A 77 8.79 16.88 -5.34
CA ASN A 77 8.01 17.91 -4.64
C ASN A 77 7.27 17.33 -3.44
N ASN A 78 7.38 16.03 -3.17
CA ASN A 78 6.68 15.31 -2.12
C ASN A 78 5.15 15.51 -2.23
N ASN A 79 4.60 15.23 -3.40
CA ASN A 79 3.18 15.36 -3.67
C ASN A 79 2.59 14.05 -4.20
N ILE A 80 1.37 13.74 -3.79
CA ILE A 80 0.57 12.62 -4.29
C ILE A 80 -0.75 13.16 -4.77
N ASP A 81 -1.12 12.81 -6.02
CA ASP A 81 -2.45 13.01 -6.55
C ASP A 81 -3.17 11.66 -6.57
N LEU A 82 -4.23 11.52 -5.78
CA LEU A 82 -5.06 10.31 -5.71
C LEU A 82 -6.40 10.57 -6.39
N THR A 83 -6.71 9.79 -7.41
CA THR A 83 -7.96 9.88 -8.17
C THR A 83 -8.73 8.57 -8.06
N LEU A 84 -9.88 8.61 -7.44
CA LEU A 84 -10.79 7.49 -7.23
C LEU A 84 -11.99 7.61 -8.16
N ILE A 85 -12.17 6.63 -9.02
CA ILE A 85 -13.29 6.58 -9.96
C ILE A 85 -14.36 5.67 -9.36
N VAL A 86 -15.60 6.15 -9.35
CA VAL A 86 -16.73 5.45 -8.76
C VAL A 86 -17.90 5.34 -9.74
N LYS A 87 -18.82 4.41 -9.46
CA LYS A 87 -20.08 4.24 -10.19
C LYS A 87 -20.95 5.47 -10.06
N ASP A 88 -21.79 5.71 -11.07
CA ASP A 88 -22.87 6.67 -10.98
C ASP A 88 -23.84 6.28 -9.84
N GLY A 89 -24.42 7.29 -9.19
CA GLY A 89 -25.28 7.07 -8.02
C GLY A 89 -24.55 6.97 -6.69
N THR A 90 -23.21 6.91 -6.68
CA THR A 90 -22.41 6.96 -5.45
C THR A 90 -22.73 8.25 -4.68
N THR A 91 -22.99 8.11 -3.39
CA THR A 91 -23.28 9.25 -2.53
C THR A 91 -21.99 9.92 -2.03
N PRO A 92 -22.02 11.20 -1.65
CA PRO A 92 -20.87 11.88 -1.06
C PRO A 92 -20.32 11.22 0.20
N ASP A 93 -21.18 10.60 1.02
CA ASP A 93 -20.77 9.89 2.23
C ASP A 93 -20.00 8.60 1.89
N GLU A 94 -20.47 7.82 0.92
CA GLU A 94 -19.76 6.63 0.41
C GLU A 94 -18.41 7.01 -0.21
N ALA A 95 -18.37 8.10 -0.97
CA ALA A 95 -17.14 8.62 -1.54
C ALA A 95 -16.10 9.00 -0.47
N VAL A 96 -16.54 9.62 0.64
CA VAL A 96 -15.68 9.96 1.78
C VAL A 96 -15.16 8.71 2.49
N VAL A 97 -16.01 7.69 2.69
CA VAL A 97 -15.60 6.41 3.28
C VAL A 97 -14.52 5.76 2.43
N PHE A 98 -14.75 5.67 1.12
CA PHE A 98 -13.80 5.10 0.17
C PHE A 98 -12.48 5.90 0.13
N ALA A 99 -12.53 7.22 0.03
CA ALA A 99 -11.34 8.07 0.03
C ALA A 99 -10.49 7.89 1.30
N ASN A 100 -11.13 7.87 2.48
CA ASN A 100 -10.41 7.64 3.74
C ASN A 100 -9.76 6.26 3.79
N ALA A 101 -10.43 5.22 3.29
CA ALA A 101 -9.86 3.87 3.23
C ALA A 101 -8.65 3.82 2.28
N ALA A 102 -8.76 4.38 1.08
CA ALA A 102 -7.69 4.40 0.09
C ALA A 102 -6.46 5.19 0.58
N VAL A 103 -6.65 6.35 1.21
CA VAL A 103 -5.54 7.15 1.76
C VAL A 103 -4.83 6.39 2.89
N ARG A 104 -5.56 5.77 3.81
CA ARG A 104 -4.97 4.96 4.88
C ARG A 104 -4.21 3.76 4.32
N TYR A 105 -4.75 3.13 3.30
CA TYR A 105 -4.11 1.99 2.65
C TYR A 105 -2.74 2.37 2.08
N ILE A 106 -2.62 3.49 1.36
CA ILE A 106 -1.32 4.00 0.88
C ILE A 106 -0.34 4.18 2.06
N GLY A 107 -0.79 4.80 3.16
CA GLY A 107 0.04 5.01 4.35
C GLY A 107 0.51 3.71 4.99
N ASP A 108 -0.37 2.71 5.06
CA ASP A 108 -0.08 1.40 5.65
C ASP A 108 0.84 0.57 4.78
N GLU A 109 0.66 0.58 3.45
CA GLU A 109 1.56 -0.08 2.50
C GLU A 109 2.95 0.56 2.50
N ALA A 110 3.04 1.90 2.56
CA ALA A 110 4.30 2.59 2.74
C ALA A 110 4.99 2.17 4.05
N ALA A 111 4.24 2.04 5.15
CA ALA A 111 4.76 1.58 6.45
C ALA A 111 5.13 0.09 6.46
N MET A 112 4.55 -0.73 5.58
CA MET A 112 4.95 -2.12 5.40
C MET A 112 6.28 -2.25 4.65
N GLN A 113 6.56 -1.35 3.73
CA GLN A 113 7.81 -1.32 2.97
C GLN A 113 8.92 -0.60 3.74
N ASP A 114 8.60 0.46 4.48
CA ASP A 114 9.53 1.21 5.33
C ASP A 114 9.00 1.36 6.75
N PHE A 115 9.53 0.53 7.66
CA PHE A 115 9.15 0.53 9.08
C PHE A 115 9.50 1.80 9.86
N SER A 116 10.11 2.80 9.23
CA SER A 116 10.28 4.12 9.83
C SER A 116 8.97 4.93 9.84
N PHE A 117 8.00 4.56 9.00
CA PHE A 117 6.68 5.15 9.00
C PHE A 117 5.76 4.47 10.02
N GLU A 118 4.98 5.27 10.72
CA GLU A 118 3.89 4.80 11.56
C GLU A 118 2.70 4.39 10.68
N LYS A 119 2.01 3.31 11.03
CA LYS A 119 0.76 2.91 10.37
C LYS A 119 -0.35 3.93 10.61
N SER A 120 -1.36 3.91 9.76
CA SER A 120 -2.56 4.71 9.92
C SER A 120 -3.37 4.31 11.16
N SER A 121 -4.31 5.17 11.56
CA SER A 121 -5.24 4.94 12.66
C SER A 121 -6.57 5.65 12.37
N ASP A 122 -7.55 5.52 13.28
CA ASP A 122 -8.83 6.24 13.15
C ASP A 122 -8.71 7.77 13.11
N THR A 123 -7.56 8.29 13.58
CA THR A 123 -7.32 9.73 13.69
C THR A 123 -6.12 10.23 12.89
N SER A 124 -5.42 9.35 12.18
CA SER A 124 -4.23 9.71 11.39
C SER A 124 -4.12 8.87 10.12
N TYR A 125 -3.64 9.48 9.05
CA TYR A 125 -3.32 8.79 7.79
C TYR A 125 -1.96 8.09 7.82
N GLY A 126 -1.24 8.14 8.94
CA GLY A 126 0.03 7.46 9.14
C GLY A 126 1.26 8.34 8.95
N GLY A 127 2.44 7.76 9.24
CA GLY A 127 3.71 8.46 9.23
C GLY A 127 4.15 8.95 7.86
N PHE A 128 3.78 8.22 6.81
CA PHE A 128 4.12 8.55 5.44
C PHE A 128 3.61 9.94 5.00
N PHE A 129 2.38 10.29 5.33
CA PHE A 129 1.78 11.59 4.99
C PHE A 129 2.30 12.77 5.85
N LYS A 130 3.23 12.53 6.76
CA LYS A 130 3.96 13.63 7.41
C LYS A 130 4.92 14.34 6.46
N ASP A 131 5.33 13.66 5.39
CA ASP A 131 6.32 14.13 4.43
C ASP A 131 5.74 14.46 3.05
N TYR A 132 4.49 14.03 2.76
CA TYR A 132 3.85 14.22 1.46
C TYR A 132 2.56 15.04 1.58
N ASP A 133 2.43 16.03 0.69
CA ASP A 133 1.14 16.67 0.41
C ASP A 133 0.28 15.71 -0.40
N LEU A 134 -1.04 15.70 -0.16
CA LEU A 134 -1.99 14.84 -0.85
C LEU A 134 -3.11 15.66 -1.45
N HIS A 135 -3.37 15.47 -2.74
CA HIS A 135 -4.59 15.89 -3.39
C HIS A 135 -5.47 14.67 -3.65
N VAL A 136 -6.70 14.66 -3.15
CA VAL A 136 -7.63 13.54 -3.32
C VAL A 136 -8.89 13.98 -4.03
N ILE A 137 -9.24 13.25 -5.09
CA ILE A 137 -10.45 13.44 -5.87
C ILE A 137 -11.23 12.13 -5.92
N VAL A 138 -12.55 12.21 -5.71
CA VAL A 138 -13.49 11.11 -6.00
C VAL A 138 -14.52 11.62 -6.99
N MET A 139 -14.65 10.91 -8.12
CA MET A 139 -15.54 11.34 -9.19
C MET A 139 -16.21 10.17 -9.91
N PRO A 140 -17.44 10.33 -10.40
CA PRO A 140 -18.12 9.34 -11.24
C PRO A 140 -17.41 9.17 -12.60
N ASP A 141 -17.38 7.95 -13.13
CA ASP A 141 -16.67 7.60 -14.36
C ASP A 141 -17.12 8.45 -15.57
N TYR A 142 -18.42 8.55 -15.81
CA TYR A 142 -18.96 9.29 -16.94
C TYR A 142 -18.88 10.82 -16.81
N ARG A 143 -18.47 11.35 -15.64
CA ARG A 143 -18.44 12.77 -15.32
C ARG A 143 -17.06 13.28 -14.90
N MET A 144 -16.00 12.58 -15.23
CA MET A 144 -14.62 12.92 -14.83
C MET A 144 -14.19 14.34 -15.20
N LYS A 145 -14.74 14.93 -16.29
CA LYS A 145 -14.38 16.27 -16.77
C LYS A 145 -15.30 17.38 -16.24
N GLU A 146 -16.30 17.02 -15.45
CA GLU A 146 -17.34 17.92 -14.99
C GLU A 146 -17.25 18.07 -13.47
N GLU A 147 -16.46 19.02 -12.99
CA GLU A 147 -16.13 19.22 -11.57
C GLU A 147 -17.33 19.35 -10.64
N GLN A 148 -18.51 19.76 -11.15
CA GLN A 148 -19.74 19.84 -10.35
C GLN A 148 -20.23 18.45 -9.86
N TYR A 149 -19.79 17.37 -10.50
CA TYR A 149 -20.14 16.00 -10.12
C TYR A 149 -19.06 15.32 -9.28
N TRP A 150 -17.92 15.98 -9.04
CA TRP A 150 -16.92 15.43 -8.15
C TRP A 150 -17.44 15.41 -6.73
N LEU A 151 -17.34 14.26 -6.07
CA LEU A 151 -17.91 14.02 -4.75
C LEU A 151 -16.95 14.41 -3.62
N VAL A 152 -15.65 14.29 -3.89
CA VAL A 152 -14.54 14.77 -3.06
C VAL A 152 -13.55 15.50 -3.96
N ASP A 153 -12.96 16.58 -3.47
CA ASP A 153 -11.93 17.36 -4.16
C ASP A 153 -11.22 18.18 -3.06
N MET A 154 -10.10 17.64 -2.55
CA MET A 154 -9.49 18.16 -1.34
C MET A 154 -7.97 18.05 -1.35
N ASP A 155 -7.30 19.14 -0.95
CA ASP A 155 -5.88 19.17 -0.65
C ASP A 155 -5.66 18.94 0.85
N ILE A 156 -4.84 17.98 1.19
CA ILE A 156 -4.41 17.66 2.56
C ILE A 156 -2.91 17.95 2.66
N PRO A 157 -2.52 19.04 3.34
CA PRO A 157 -1.10 19.36 3.51
C PRO A 157 -0.37 18.29 4.30
N LYS A 158 0.87 18.06 3.97
CA LYS A 158 1.75 17.14 4.72
C LYS A 158 1.75 17.45 6.21
N GLY A 159 1.73 16.38 7.00
CA GLY A 159 1.65 16.47 8.45
C GLY A 159 0.27 16.87 8.98
N SER A 160 -0.74 17.00 8.11
CA SER A 160 -2.13 17.23 8.50
C SER A 160 -2.88 15.91 8.58
N ASP A 161 -3.70 15.76 9.61
CA ASP A 161 -4.69 14.68 9.73
C ASP A 161 -6.10 15.26 9.49
N GLU A 162 -6.21 16.27 8.61
CA GLU A 162 -7.49 16.86 8.24
C GLU A 162 -8.41 15.80 7.62
N LYS A 163 -9.65 15.75 8.13
CA LYS A 163 -10.61 14.74 7.68
C LYS A 163 -11.10 15.05 6.29
N ILE A 164 -11.11 14.04 5.44
CA ILE A 164 -11.76 14.13 4.13
C ILE A 164 -13.25 14.39 4.33
N VAL A 165 -13.75 15.38 3.60
CA VAL A 165 -15.16 15.81 3.63
C VAL A 165 -15.72 15.84 2.21
N PRO A 166 -17.04 15.71 2.05
CA PRO A 166 -17.67 15.87 0.73
C PRO A 166 -17.37 17.23 0.14
N LYS A 167 -17.24 17.30 -1.18
CA LYS A 167 -17.17 18.56 -1.91
C LYS A 167 -18.47 19.34 -1.74
N GLU A 168 -18.36 20.61 -1.38
CA GLU A 168 -19.54 21.47 -1.23
C GLU A 168 -20.28 21.64 -2.57
N GLY A 169 -21.58 21.37 -2.56
CA GLY A 169 -22.42 21.49 -3.76
C GLY A 169 -22.26 20.37 -4.78
N ALA A 170 -21.61 19.25 -4.41
CA ALA A 170 -21.52 18.09 -5.29
C ALA A 170 -22.91 17.60 -5.74
N VAL A 171 -23.05 17.31 -7.02
CA VAL A 171 -24.29 16.80 -7.63
C VAL A 171 -24.16 15.28 -7.77
N ILE A 172 -25.10 14.53 -7.17
CA ILE A 172 -25.14 13.07 -7.32
C ILE A 172 -25.65 12.74 -8.73
N THR A 173 -24.92 11.91 -9.46
CA THR A 173 -25.37 11.37 -10.73
C THR A 173 -26.41 10.28 -10.51
N GLU A 174 -27.36 10.12 -11.45
CA GLU A 174 -28.28 8.99 -11.41
C GLU A 174 -27.55 7.75 -11.90
N ALA A 175 -27.74 6.62 -11.20
CA ALA A 175 -27.19 5.33 -11.63
C ALA A 175 -27.66 4.99 -13.05
N THR A 176 -26.76 4.62 -13.92
CA THR A 176 -27.11 4.21 -15.28
C THR A 176 -27.73 2.81 -15.27
N ALA A 177 -28.48 2.48 -16.33
CA ALA A 177 -29.08 1.15 -16.42
C ALA A 177 -28.04 0.03 -16.51
N GLU A 178 -26.81 0.35 -16.93
CA GLU A 178 -25.67 -0.59 -17.01
C GLU A 178 -25.14 -0.95 -15.62
N ASP A 179 -25.11 -0.01 -14.69
CA ASP A 179 -24.70 -0.25 -13.29
C ASP A 179 -25.68 -1.19 -12.55
N GLN A 180 -26.94 -1.30 -13.01
CA GLN A 180 -27.95 -2.15 -12.41
C GLN A 180 -27.93 -3.60 -12.92
N GLU A 181 -27.37 -3.86 -14.08
CA GLU A 181 -27.30 -5.21 -14.66
C GLU A 181 -26.19 -6.07 -14.02
N GLU A 182 -25.07 -5.51 -13.59
CA GLU A 182 -23.98 -6.24 -12.94
C GLU A 182 -24.39 -6.81 -11.57
N ASP A 183 -25.19 -6.10 -10.80
CA ASP A 183 -25.65 -6.54 -9.47
C ASP A 183 -26.71 -7.66 -9.53
N THR A 184 -27.36 -7.86 -10.69
CA THR A 184 -28.38 -8.91 -10.87
C THR A 184 -27.84 -10.24 -11.39
N GLU A 185 -26.71 -10.25 -12.09
CA GLU A 185 -26.12 -11.47 -12.65
C GLU A 185 -25.37 -12.31 -11.61
N SER A 186 -24.90 -11.70 -10.53
CA SER A 186 -24.22 -12.39 -9.43
C SER A 186 -25.16 -13.23 -8.53
N THR A 187 -26.48 -13.02 -8.59
CA THR A 187 -27.46 -13.70 -7.72
C THR A 187 -28.14 -14.93 -8.36
N GLU A 188 -27.99 -15.17 -9.68
CA GLU A 188 -28.67 -16.30 -10.36
C GLU A 188 -27.79 -17.55 -10.56
N SER A 189 -26.53 -17.58 -10.14
CA SER A 189 -25.65 -18.74 -10.36
C SER A 189 -25.61 -19.77 -9.22
N ASP A 190 -26.42 -19.62 -8.15
CA ASP A 190 -26.50 -20.56 -7.01
C ASP A 190 -27.93 -21.11 -6.78
N GLN A 191 -28.47 -21.84 -7.79
CA GLN A 191 -29.61 -22.76 -7.58
C GLN A 191 -29.38 -24.09 -8.27
#